data_3b520f7f4ba886c2d77f2b7e9b375f70
#
_entry.id   3b520f7f4ba886c2d77f2b7e9b375f70
#
_cell.length_a   1.000
_cell.length_b   1.000
_cell.length_c   1.000
_cell.angle_alpha   90.00
_cell.angle_beta   90.00
_cell.angle_gamma   90.00
#
_symmetry.space_group_name_H-M   'P 1'
#
loop_
_entity.id
_entity.type
_entity.pdbx_description
1 polymer ?
#
loop_
_entity_poly.entity_id
_entity_poly.type
_entity_poly.pdbx_seq_one_letter_code
_entity_poly.pdbx_strand_id
1 'polypeptide(L)'
;VSIGIGPNRLVAKVCTEYAKPDGIFQIQQVEAENFFGPQPVRNLPGIGPKAEEALGNLNIFTLKQLANAPVGLLRRALGPNRADYIRPRARGIDNEPLQQRGKAKSISAETTFETDISAQSEMIKVVKQLSERVGARLRKSGHLARGASIKLRYRDFTTITRQRTF
;
A
#
# COMPACT_ATOMS: atom_id res chain seq x y z
N VAL A 1 12.27 -16.33 -8.01
CA VAL A 1 12.49 -14.98 -7.42
C VAL A 1 12.40 -13.94 -8.53
N SER A 2 11.63 -12.86 -8.32
CA SER A 2 11.50 -11.76 -9.30
C SER A 2 12.24 -10.52 -8.81
N ILE A 3 13.09 -9.95 -9.64
CA ILE A 3 13.94 -8.80 -9.32
C ILE A 3 13.67 -7.69 -10.32
N GLY A 4 13.30 -6.50 -9.82
CA GLY A 4 13.18 -5.27 -10.60
C GLY A 4 14.33 -4.32 -10.30
N ILE A 5 14.97 -3.80 -11.34
CA ILE A 5 16.06 -2.83 -11.25
C ILE A 5 15.62 -1.53 -11.93
N GLY A 6 15.90 -0.40 -11.31
CA GLY A 6 15.53 0.91 -11.85
C GLY A 6 16.27 2.05 -11.18
N PRO A 7 16.21 3.26 -11.76
CA PRO A 7 16.92 4.44 -11.28
C PRO A 7 16.40 4.95 -9.92
N ASN A 8 15.21 4.55 -9.52
CA ASN A 8 14.61 4.89 -8.24
C ASN A 8 13.71 3.74 -7.76
N ARG A 9 13.25 3.85 -6.50
CA ARG A 9 12.42 2.83 -5.86
C ARG A 9 11.10 2.55 -6.60
N LEU A 10 10.49 3.57 -7.17
CA LEU A 10 9.24 3.43 -7.92
C LEU A 10 9.44 2.57 -9.16
N VAL A 11 10.42 2.92 -9.99
CA VAL A 11 10.72 2.18 -11.23
C VAL A 11 11.11 0.74 -10.91
N ALA A 12 12.01 0.52 -9.94
CA ALA A 12 12.39 -0.82 -9.51
C ALA A 12 11.18 -1.66 -9.05
N LYS A 13 10.23 -1.05 -8.30
CA LYS A 13 9.01 -1.73 -7.86
C LYS A 13 8.12 -2.13 -9.04
N VAL A 14 7.94 -1.25 -10.03
CA VAL A 14 7.16 -1.57 -11.23
C VAL A 14 7.86 -2.65 -12.05
N CYS A 15 9.18 -2.53 -12.25
CA CYS A 15 9.97 -3.55 -12.94
C CYS A 15 9.83 -4.95 -12.30
N THR A 16 9.70 -5.03 -10.96
CA THR A 16 9.48 -6.31 -10.28
C THR A 16 8.20 -7.01 -10.74
N GLU A 17 7.13 -6.26 -11.06
CA GLU A 17 5.89 -6.87 -11.59
C GLU A 17 6.10 -7.49 -12.98
N TYR A 18 6.92 -6.87 -13.82
CA TYR A 18 7.28 -7.40 -15.15
C TYR A 18 8.26 -8.57 -15.09
N ALA A 19 9.01 -8.70 -13.99
CA ALA A 19 9.93 -9.81 -13.78
C ALA A 19 9.23 -11.08 -13.24
N LYS A 20 7.94 -11.02 -12.91
CA LYS A 20 7.18 -12.17 -12.37
C LYS A 20 6.84 -13.18 -13.48
N PRO A 21 6.75 -14.48 -13.14
CA PRO A 21 6.90 -15.11 -11.81
C PRO A 21 8.35 -15.33 -11.40
N ASP A 22 9.30 -15.34 -12.32
CA ASP A 22 10.72 -15.59 -12.09
C ASP A 22 11.55 -14.90 -13.17
N GLY A 23 12.45 -14.01 -12.76
CA GLY A 23 13.30 -13.27 -13.69
C GLY A 23 13.81 -11.93 -13.17
N ILE A 24 14.53 -11.25 -14.04
CA ILE A 24 15.09 -9.92 -13.81
C ILE A 24 14.58 -9.00 -14.91
N PHE A 25 14.05 -7.83 -14.52
CA PHE A 25 13.65 -6.79 -15.45
C PHE A 25 14.27 -5.46 -15.03
N GLN A 26 14.93 -4.79 -15.96
CA GLN A 26 15.66 -3.55 -15.70
C GLN A 26 15.21 -2.45 -16.66
N ILE A 27 15.11 -1.21 -16.14
CA ILE A 27 14.87 0.00 -16.91
C ILE A 27 15.86 1.08 -16.47
N GLN A 28 16.46 1.76 -17.43
CA GLN A 28 17.32 2.91 -17.21
C GLN A 28 16.51 4.21 -17.09
N GLN A 29 17.14 5.27 -16.55
CA GLN A 29 16.48 6.58 -16.33
C GLN A 29 15.90 7.14 -17.64
N VAL A 30 16.63 7.04 -18.74
CA VAL A 30 16.24 7.58 -20.06
C VAL A 30 15.03 6.86 -20.68
N GLU A 31 14.76 5.64 -20.25
CA GLU A 31 13.69 4.79 -20.75
C GLU A 31 12.40 4.93 -19.92
N ALA A 32 12.52 5.44 -18.67
CA ALA A 32 11.45 5.39 -17.68
C ALA A 32 10.16 6.06 -18.18
N GLU A 33 10.21 7.25 -18.76
CA GLU A 33 9.02 7.96 -19.23
C GLU A 33 8.33 7.23 -20.40
N ASN A 34 9.11 6.70 -21.33
CA ASN A 34 8.57 5.93 -22.46
C ASN A 34 7.96 4.60 -22.01
N PHE A 35 8.56 3.96 -21.02
CA PHE A 35 8.05 2.73 -20.45
C PHE A 35 6.77 2.95 -19.63
N PHE A 36 6.70 4.02 -18.83
CA PHE A 36 5.54 4.32 -17.99
C PHE A 36 4.37 4.82 -18.82
N GLY A 37 4.61 5.70 -19.80
CA GLY A 37 3.58 6.42 -20.52
C GLY A 37 2.38 5.59 -21.00
N PRO A 38 2.56 4.49 -21.73
CA PRO A 38 1.47 3.67 -22.26
C PRO A 38 0.76 2.80 -21.21
N GLN A 39 1.32 2.68 -20.01
CA GLN A 39 0.76 1.81 -18.99
C GLN A 39 -0.57 2.34 -18.41
N PRO A 40 -1.50 1.46 -18.02
CA PRO A 40 -2.70 1.85 -17.32
C PRO A 40 -2.37 2.48 -15.95
N VAL A 41 -3.16 3.46 -15.53
CA VAL A 41 -2.97 4.18 -14.26
C VAL A 41 -2.90 3.27 -13.04
N ARG A 42 -3.61 2.14 -13.06
CA ARG A 42 -3.63 1.12 -11.99
C ARG A 42 -2.25 0.52 -11.68
N ASN A 43 -1.33 0.54 -12.66
CA ASN A 43 0.02 -0.01 -12.49
C ASN A 43 0.92 0.91 -11.65
N LEU A 44 0.51 2.17 -11.43
CA LEU A 44 1.26 3.08 -10.58
C LEU A 44 1.04 2.77 -9.10
N PRO A 45 2.08 2.41 -8.34
CA PRO A 45 1.98 2.23 -6.91
C PRO A 45 1.39 3.47 -6.21
N GLY A 46 0.30 3.25 -5.48
CA GLY A 46 -0.49 4.32 -4.84
C GLY A 46 -1.82 4.63 -5.54
N ILE A 47 -2.08 4.08 -6.73
CA ILE A 47 -3.39 4.13 -7.36
C ILE A 47 -4.14 2.82 -7.05
N GLY A 48 -5.13 2.92 -6.19
CA GLY A 48 -6.07 1.83 -5.88
C GLY A 48 -7.41 2.04 -6.62
N PRO A 49 -8.36 1.10 -6.48
CA PRO A 49 -9.62 1.11 -7.24
C PRO A 49 -10.38 2.44 -7.21
N LYS A 50 -10.52 3.08 -6.05
CA LYS A 50 -11.20 4.39 -5.92
C LYS A 50 -10.50 5.52 -6.70
N ALA A 51 -9.17 5.50 -6.76
CA ALA A 51 -8.43 6.52 -7.50
C ALA A 51 -8.46 6.23 -9.01
N GLU A 52 -8.42 4.96 -9.40
CA GLU A 52 -8.59 4.52 -10.78
C GLU A 52 -9.97 4.96 -11.31
N GLU A 53 -11.04 4.72 -10.54
CA GLU A 53 -12.39 5.16 -10.87
C GLU A 53 -12.48 6.69 -11.01
N ALA A 54 -11.94 7.45 -10.05
CA ALA A 54 -11.94 8.91 -10.08
C ALA A 54 -11.16 9.46 -11.30
N LEU A 55 -10.08 8.82 -11.72
CA LEU A 55 -9.33 9.16 -12.92
C LEU A 55 -10.09 8.76 -14.19
N GLY A 56 -10.74 7.59 -14.19
CA GLY A 56 -11.60 7.13 -15.29
C GLY A 56 -12.74 8.11 -15.59
N ASN A 57 -13.37 8.68 -14.57
CA ASN A 57 -14.41 9.73 -14.70
C ASN A 57 -13.88 11.02 -15.35
N LEU A 58 -12.55 11.18 -15.41
CA LEU A 58 -11.87 12.28 -16.10
C LEU A 58 -11.30 11.85 -17.47
N ASN A 59 -11.61 10.64 -17.94
CA ASN A 59 -11.04 10.03 -19.14
C ASN A 59 -9.50 9.87 -19.10
N ILE A 60 -8.95 9.67 -17.90
CA ILE A 60 -7.51 9.43 -17.64
C ILE A 60 -7.31 7.95 -17.37
N PHE A 61 -6.83 7.20 -18.36
CA PHE A 61 -6.64 5.74 -18.28
C PHE A 61 -5.17 5.33 -18.31
N THR A 62 -4.29 6.17 -18.88
CA THR A 62 -2.86 5.89 -19.00
C THR A 62 -2.01 6.82 -18.14
N LEU A 63 -0.78 6.38 -17.83
CA LEU A 63 0.17 7.19 -17.07
C LEU A 63 0.59 8.43 -17.85
N LYS A 64 0.66 8.38 -19.18
CA LYS A 64 0.93 9.55 -20.03
C LYS A 64 -0.19 10.60 -19.89
N GLN A 65 -1.45 10.16 -19.91
CA GLN A 65 -2.58 11.06 -19.70
C GLN A 65 -2.56 11.68 -18.30
N LEU A 66 -2.26 10.88 -17.27
CA LEU A 66 -2.12 11.34 -15.88
C LEU A 66 -0.99 12.37 -15.72
N ALA A 67 0.17 12.11 -16.30
CA ALA A 67 1.32 13.00 -16.25
C ALA A 67 1.05 14.37 -16.88
N ASN A 68 0.23 14.40 -17.95
CA ASN A 68 -0.09 15.61 -18.72
C ASN A 68 -1.39 16.31 -18.28
N ALA A 69 -2.17 15.67 -17.41
CA ALA A 69 -3.41 16.24 -16.91
C ALA A 69 -3.18 17.56 -16.14
N PRO A 70 -4.08 18.54 -16.25
CA PRO A 70 -4.02 19.76 -15.46
C PRO A 70 -4.05 19.46 -13.97
N VAL A 71 -3.08 20.00 -13.22
CA VAL A 71 -2.94 19.72 -11.78
C VAL A 71 -4.19 20.09 -10.98
N GLY A 72 -4.87 21.18 -11.36
CA GLY A 72 -6.12 21.60 -10.70
C GLY A 72 -7.25 20.59 -10.85
N LEU A 73 -7.31 19.88 -11.99
CA LEU A 73 -8.26 18.80 -12.23
C LEU A 73 -7.96 17.59 -11.31
N LEU A 74 -6.69 17.18 -11.27
CA LEU A 74 -6.26 16.08 -10.41
C LEU A 74 -6.46 16.38 -8.91
N ARG A 75 -6.19 17.61 -8.48
CA ARG A 75 -6.40 18.03 -7.08
C ARG A 75 -7.87 17.97 -6.67
N ARG A 76 -8.80 18.31 -7.55
CA ARG A 76 -10.24 18.17 -7.29
C ARG A 76 -10.67 16.70 -7.17
N ALA A 77 -10.15 15.83 -8.01
CA ALA A 77 -10.54 14.41 -8.04
C ALA A 77 -9.89 13.56 -6.93
N LEU A 78 -8.64 13.83 -6.60
CA LEU A 78 -7.83 12.97 -5.74
C LEU A 78 -7.38 13.64 -4.42
N GLY A 79 -7.65 14.92 -4.27
CA GLY A 79 -7.10 15.77 -3.22
C GLY A 79 -5.70 16.32 -3.55
N PRO A 80 -5.30 17.47 -2.96
CA PRO A 80 -4.07 18.18 -3.34
C PRO A 80 -2.81 17.33 -3.11
N ASN A 81 -2.64 16.79 -1.92
CA ASN A 81 -1.44 16.03 -1.56
C ASN A 81 -1.23 14.82 -2.47
N ARG A 82 -2.33 14.13 -2.84
CA ARG A 82 -2.25 12.94 -3.66
C ARG A 82 -1.98 13.28 -5.13
N ALA A 83 -2.61 14.32 -5.65
CA ALA A 83 -2.39 14.77 -7.02
C ALA A 83 -0.94 15.18 -7.24
N ASP A 84 -0.38 15.97 -6.33
CA ASP A 84 1.02 16.43 -6.39
C ASP A 84 2.01 15.27 -6.25
N TYR A 85 1.65 14.23 -5.49
CA TYR A 85 2.48 13.04 -5.30
C TYR A 85 2.50 12.13 -6.53
N ILE A 86 1.35 11.85 -7.14
CA ILE A 86 1.26 10.84 -8.22
C ILE A 86 1.65 11.39 -9.59
N ARG A 87 1.45 12.68 -9.85
CA ARG A 87 1.68 13.27 -11.18
C ARG A 87 3.12 13.13 -11.68
N PRO A 88 4.19 13.49 -10.93
CA PRO A 88 5.56 13.23 -11.35
C PRO A 88 5.87 11.73 -11.42
N ARG A 89 5.29 10.93 -10.55
CA ARG A 89 5.47 9.48 -10.52
C ARG A 89 4.92 8.77 -11.77
N ALA A 90 3.93 9.36 -12.42
CA ALA A 90 3.41 8.86 -13.69
C ALA A 90 4.44 8.95 -14.85
N ARG A 91 5.52 9.71 -14.67
CA ARG A 91 6.70 9.75 -15.58
C ARG A 91 7.87 8.90 -15.09
N GLY A 92 7.67 8.08 -14.06
CA GLY A 92 8.76 7.33 -13.43
C GLY A 92 9.67 8.16 -12.53
N ILE A 93 9.28 9.39 -12.16
CA ILE A 93 10.06 10.27 -11.28
C ILE A 93 9.68 10.02 -9.83
N ASP A 94 10.65 9.62 -9.01
CA ASP A 94 10.51 9.42 -7.58
C ASP A 94 11.77 9.95 -6.87
N ASN A 95 11.65 11.11 -6.26
CA ASN A 95 12.76 11.78 -5.57
C ASN A 95 12.81 11.40 -4.07
N GLU A 96 11.98 10.46 -3.62
CA GLU A 96 12.04 10.01 -2.23
C GLU A 96 13.36 9.25 -1.99
N PRO A 97 14.17 9.68 -1.00
CA PRO A 97 15.40 8.98 -0.68
C PRO A 97 15.12 7.57 -0.17
N LEU A 98 16.07 6.66 -0.39
CA LEU A 98 16.04 5.34 0.23
C LEU A 98 16.24 5.53 1.73
N GLN A 99 15.15 5.48 2.47
CA GLN A 99 15.19 5.59 3.93
C GLN A 99 15.27 4.21 4.57
N GLN A 100 16.08 4.10 5.62
CA GLN A 100 15.97 2.97 6.52
C GLN A 100 14.57 2.98 7.16
N ARG A 101 14.02 1.79 7.40
CA ARG A 101 12.73 1.66 8.08
C ARG A 101 12.80 2.39 9.41
N GLY A 102 12.00 3.44 9.56
CA GLY A 102 11.82 4.13 10.84
C GLY A 102 11.23 3.21 11.91
N LYS A 103 11.12 3.71 13.13
CA LYS A 103 10.48 2.97 14.23
C LYS A 103 9.07 2.53 13.83
N ALA A 104 8.70 1.32 14.23
CA ALA A 104 7.36 0.79 13.95
C ALA A 104 6.28 1.70 14.56
N LYS A 105 5.31 2.11 13.75
CA LYS A 105 4.17 2.96 14.19
C LYS A 105 3.08 2.14 14.89
N SER A 106 3.03 0.83 14.63
CA SER A 106 2.07 -0.10 15.21
C SER A 106 2.70 -1.47 15.40
N ILE A 107 2.24 -2.20 16.41
CA ILE A 107 2.61 -3.59 16.67
C ILE A 107 1.32 -4.39 16.67
N SER A 108 1.26 -5.44 15.87
CA SER A 108 0.06 -6.27 15.72
C SER A 108 0.38 -7.76 15.82
N ALA A 109 -0.65 -8.55 16.12
CA ALA A 109 -0.66 -9.99 15.95
C ALA A 109 -2.01 -10.37 15.35
N GLU A 110 -2.00 -11.28 14.41
CA GLU A 110 -3.21 -11.76 13.74
C GLU A 110 -3.13 -13.27 13.55
N THR A 111 -4.28 -13.89 13.35
CA THR A 111 -4.42 -15.28 12.96
C THR A 111 -5.61 -15.42 12.04
N THR A 112 -5.53 -16.36 11.11
CA THR A 112 -6.66 -16.80 10.27
C THR A 112 -6.96 -18.23 10.67
N PHE A 113 -8.24 -18.52 10.84
CA PHE A 113 -8.70 -19.86 11.21
C PHE A 113 -8.93 -20.70 9.95
N GLU A 114 -8.64 -21.99 10.03
CA GLU A 114 -8.97 -22.95 8.96
C GLU A 114 -10.48 -23.15 8.85
N THR A 115 -11.18 -23.10 9.98
CA THR A 115 -12.65 -23.16 10.07
C THR A 115 -13.16 -21.98 10.87
N ASP A 116 -14.33 -21.45 10.48
CA ASP A 116 -14.93 -20.30 11.15
C ASP A 116 -15.27 -20.62 12.61
N ILE A 117 -14.92 -19.70 13.51
CA ILE A 117 -15.23 -19.79 14.93
C ILE A 117 -16.52 -19.01 15.22
N SER A 118 -17.52 -19.68 15.81
CA SER A 118 -18.77 -19.05 16.26
C SER A 118 -18.87 -18.93 17.78
N ALA A 119 -18.13 -19.76 18.52
CA ALA A 119 -18.18 -19.76 19.98
C ALA A 119 -17.45 -18.55 20.57
N GLN A 120 -18.19 -17.70 21.30
CA GLN A 120 -17.63 -16.49 21.95
C GLN A 120 -16.47 -16.81 22.90
N SER A 121 -16.56 -17.92 23.65
CA SER A 121 -15.51 -18.35 24.59
C SER A 121 -14.19 -18.64 23.87
N GLU A 122 -14.26 -19.21 22.68
CA GLU A 122 -13.08 -19.53 21.84
C GLU A 122 -12.49 -18.25 21.26
N MET A 123 -13.32 -17.35 20.74
CA MET A 123 -12.87 -16.03 20.27
C MET A 123 -12.14 -15.25 21.36
N ILE A 124 -12.67 -15.26 22.60
CA ILE A 124 -12.03 -14.60 23.76
C ILE A 124 -10.65 -15.20 24.06
N LYS A 125 -10.50 -16.53 24.00
CA LYS A 125 -9.20 -17.20 24.19
C LYS A 125 -8.18 -16.74 23.16
N VAL A 126 -8.58 -16.68 21.89
CA VAL A 126 -7.70 -16.22 20.80
C VAL A 126 -7.32 -14.76 20.96
N VAL A 127 -8.27 -13.89 21.30
CA VAL A 127 -7.99 -12.46 21.53
C VAL A 127 -7.00 -12.29 22.70
N LYS A 128 -7.13 -13.06 23.79
CA LYS A 128 -6.16 -13.05 24.89
C LYS A 128 -4.76 -13.45 24.41
N GLN A 129 -4.62 -14.56 23.69
CA GLN A 129 -3.34 -15.02 23.15
C GLN A 129 -2.70 -13.97 22.21
N LEU A 130 -3.47 -13.35 21.31
CA LEU A 130 -2.97 -12.31 20.44
C LEU A 130 -2.55 -11.06 21.24
N SER A 131 -3.31 -10.69 22.27
CA SER A 131 -2.98 -9.58 23.16
C SER A 131 -1.66 -9.81 23.92
N GLU A 132 -1.44 -11.03 24.42
CA GLU A 132 -0.19 -11.42 25.07
C GLU A 132 1.01 -11.31 24.14
N ARG A 133 0.86 -11.78 22.87
CA ARG A 133 1.90 -11.65 21.84
C ARG A 133 2.22 -10.19 21.54
N VAL A 134 1.21 -9.34 21.40
CA VAL A 134 1.39 -7.89 21.16
C VAL A 134 2.06 -7.25 22.37
N GLY A 135 1.61 -7.55 23.59
CA GLY A 135 2.20 -7.05 24.83
C GLY A 135 3.68 -7.45 24.99
N ALA A 136 4.02 -8.70 24.67
CA ALA A 136 5.41 -9.16 24.68
C ALA A 136 6.28 -8.41 23.68
N ARG A 137 5.80 -8.22 22.43
CA ARG A 137 6.51 -7.47 21.40
C ARG A 137 6.69 -6.00 21.80
N LEU A 138 5.66 -5.39 22.39
CA LEU A 138 5.69 -4.02 22.84
C LEU A 138 6.76 -3.81 23.94
N ARG A 139 6.78 -4.67 24.96
CA ARG A 139 7.79 -4.65 26.03
C ARG A 139 9.20 -4.85 25.46
N LYS A 140 9.38 -5.85 24.58
CA LYS A 140 10.68 -6.11 23.94
C LYS A 140 11.19 -4.92 23.12
N SER A 141 10.31 -4.13 22.52
CA SER A 141 10.68 -2.97 21.71
C SER A 141 10.86 -1.67 22.53
N GLY A 142 10.59 -1.69 23.84
CA GLY A 142 10.66 -0.51 24.71
C GLY A 142 9.62 0.56 24.36
N HIS A 143 8.50 0.20 23.71
CA HIS A 143 7.48 1.15 23.33
C HIS A 143 6.26 1.09 24.27
N LEU A 144 5.58 2.23 24.40
CA LEU A 144 4.28 2.34 25.03
C LEU A 144 3.20 2.52 23.95
N ALA A 145 2.02 1.91 24.18
CA ALA A 145 0.86 2.10 23.33
C ALA A 145 0.00 3.27 23.82
N ARG A 146 -0.52 4.05 22.87
CA ARG A 146 -1.54 5.09 23.14
C ARG A 146 -2.96 4.62 22.90
N GLY A 147 -3.12 3.44 22.35
CA GLY A 147 -4.41 2.86 22.05
C GLY A 147 -4.27 1.44 21.54
N ALA A 148 -5.39 0.73 21.55
CA ALA A 148 -5.50 -0.62 21.03
C ALA A 148 -6.69 -0.72 20.08
N SER A 149 -6.58 -1.60 19.08
CA SER A 149 -7.68 -1.93 18.18
C SER A 149 -7.80 -3.44 18.00
N ILE A 150 -9.04 -3.89 17.85
CA ILE A 150 -9.38 -5.26 17.47
C ILE A 150 -10.03 -5.20 16.10
N LYS A 151 -9.60 -6.08 15.22
CA LYS A 151 -10.16 -6.26 13.88
C LYS A 151 -10.67 -7.69 13.76
N LEU A 152 -11.95 -7.83 13.46
CA LEU A 152 -12.60 -9.10 13.19
C LEU A 152 -13.02 -9.14 11.72
N ARG A 153 -12.71 -10.23 11.04
CA ARG A 153 -13.13 -10.48 9.65
C ARG A 153 -14.00 -11.71 9.59
N TYR A 154 -15.18 -11.55 9.00
CA TYR A 154 -16.13 -12.65 8.76
C TYR A 154 -15.77 -13.42 7.49
N ARG A 155 -16.48 -14.54 7.28
CA ARG A 155 -16.31 -15.42 6.11
C ARG A 155 -16.52 -14.71 4.77
N ASP A 156 -17.46 -13.78 4.72
CA ASP A 156 -17.75 -12.94 3.55
C ASP A 156 -16.74 -11.78 3.34
N PHE A 157 -15.63 -11.81 4.09
CA PHE A 157 -14.61 -10.76 4.15
C PHE A 157 -15.07 -9.41 4.74
N THR A 158 -16.33 -9.31 5.17
CA THR A 158 -16.78 -8.15 5.95
C THR A 158 -15.90 -7.99 7.19
N THR A 159 -15.47 -6.76 7.45
CA THR A 159 -14.52 -6.49 8.53
C THR A 159 -15.10 -5.47 9.51
N ILE A 160 -15.05 -5.80 10.78
CA ILE A 160 -15.39 -4.89 11.89
C ILE A 160 -14.11 -4.51 12.63
N THR A 161 -13.97 -3.23 12.95
CA THR A 161 -12.86 -2.73 13.77
C THR A 161 -13.42 -1.99 14.97
N ARG A 162 -12.85 -2.23 16.14
CA ARG A 162 -13.10 -1.47 17.37
C ARG A 162 -11.77 -0.96 17.89
N GLN A 163 -11.73 0.30 18.27
CA GLN A 163 -10.53 0.98 18.75
C GLN A 163 -10.82 1.73 20.04
N ARG A 164 -9.84 1.72 20.93
CA ARG A 164 -9.84 2.54 22.16
C ARG A 164 -8.48 3.24 22.28
N THR A 165 -8.51 4.51 22.62
CA THR A 165 -7.34 5.31 22.98
C THR A 165 -7.26 5.39 24.51
N PHE A 166 -6.05 5.39 25.06
CA PHE A 166 -5.77 5.45 26.50
C PHE A 166 -5.29 6.83 26.88
#